data_ecb30dbf6e68ed0751acdb4bd7dc6d14
#
_entry.id   ecb30dbf6e68ed0751acdb4bd7dc6d14
#
_cell.length_a   1.000
_cell.length_b   1.000
_cell.length_c   1.000
_cell.angle_alpha   90.00
_cell.angle_beta   90.00
_cell.angle_gamma   90.00
#
_symmetry.space_group_name_H-M   'P 1'
#
loop_
_entity.id
_entity.type
_entity.pdbx_description
1 polymer ?
#
loop_
_entity_poly.entity_id
_entity_poly.type
_entity_poly.pdbx_seq_one_letter_code
_entity_poly.pdbx_strand_id
1 'polypeptide(L)'
;MDDMTTRSVPGWYWAVAVLALLWEGFGCAIYLMQTLTPAAEREAGYAAMASWQWGVFAIAVWSGLIGAVGLLVRKRWASLALVVSLVAAAFQYGYEAATGRLPADVMPMAVTIIVVGVLLVALANIARRRGWLT
;
A
#
# COMPACT_ATOMS: atom_id res chain seq x y z
N MET A 1 -26.30 -15.41 -12.57
CA MET A 1 -25.78 -15.40 -13.91
C MET A 1 -24.50 -14.56 -13.99
N ASP A 2 -23.57 -15.02 -14.74
CA ASP A 2 -22.33 -14.29 -14.85
C ASP A 2 -22.51 -12.98 -15.59
N ASP A 3 -21.80 -12.02 -15.10
CA ASP A 3 -21.71 -10.75 -15.75
C ASP A 3 -20.98 -10.92 -17.09
N MET A 4 -21.56 -10.39 -18.15
CA MET A 4 -20.94 -10.44 -19.47
C MET A 4 -19.68 -9.60 -19.58
N THR A 5 -19.49 -8.66 -18.63
CA THR A 5 -18.36 -7.72 -18.66
C THR A 5 -17.21 -8.16 -17.77
N THR A 6 -17.43 -9.07 -16.82
CA THR A 6 -16.38 -9.56 -15.94
C THR A 6 -16.39 -11.07 -15.90
N ARG A 7 -15.22 -11.65 -15.80
CA ARG A 7 -15.05 -13.08 -15.65
C ARG A 7 -15.12 -13.45 -14.18
N SER A 8 -15.52 -14.69 -13.91
CA SER A 8 -15.40 -15.21 -12.55
C SER A 8 -13.92 -15.28 -12.17
N VAL A 9 -13.65 -15.00 -10.91
CA VAL A 9 -12.28 -14.98 -10.41
C VAL A 9 -11.96 -16.26 -9.66
N PRO A 10 -10.69 -16.70 -9.68
CA PRO A 10 -10.30 -17.85 -8.90
C PRO A 10 -10.36 -17.55 -7.40
N GLY A 11 -10.52 -18.60 -6.60
CA GLY A 11 -10.63 -18.45 -5.15
C GLY A 11 -9.40 -17.78 -4.53
N TRP A 12 -8.20 -18.07 -5.07
CA TRP A 12 -6.98 -17.46 -4.54
C TRP A 12 -6.98 -15.94 -4.67
N TYR A 13 -7.67 -15.40 -5.68
CA TYR A 13 -7.79 -13.94 -5.84
C TYR A 13 -8.42 -13.32 -4.59
N TRP A 14 -9.50 -13.93 -4.11
CA TRP A 14 -10.18 -13.41 -2.92
C TRP A 14 -9.31 -13.48 -1.67
N ALA A 15 -8.56 -14.58 -1.52
CA ALA A 15 -7.64 -14.72 -0.39
C ALA A 15 -6.57 -13.63 -0.43
N VAL A 16 -5.97 -13.38 -1.59
CA VAL A 16 -4.95 -12.36 -1.73
C VAL A 16 -5.53 -10.96 -1.53
N ALA A 17 -6.74 -10.70 -2.05
CA ALA A 17 -7.39 -9.40 -1.87
C ALA A 17 -7.68 -9.11 -0.40
N VAL A 18 -8.13 -10.12 0.36
CA VAL A 18 -8.35 -9.96 1.80
C VAL A 18 -7.04 -9.73 2.53
N LEU A 19 -6.00 -10.48 2.19
CA LEU A 19 -4.67 -10.27 2.79
C LEU A 19 -4.14 -8.88 2.48
N ALA A 20 -4.37 -8.40 1.26
CA ALA A 20 -3.98 -7.03 0.88
C ALA A 20 -4.72 -6.00 1.74
N LEU A 21 -6.01 -6.21 1.97
CA LEU A 21 -6.79 -5.30 2.81
C LEU A 21 -6.24 -5.27 4.24
N LEU A 22 -5.92 -6.43 4.80
CA LEU A 22 -5.36 -6.51 6.15
C LEU A 22 -3.99 -5.84 6.21
N TRP A 23 -3.16 -6.05 5.20
CA TRP A 23 -1.84 -5.45 5.12
C TRP A 23 -1.92 -3.93 5.04
N GLU A 24 -2.75 -3.41 4.14
CA GLU A 24 -2.91 -1.96 3.97
C GLU A 24 -3.60 -1.33 5.19
N GLY A 25 -4.57 -2.04 5.77
CA GLY A 25 -5.23 -1.59 6.99
C GLY A 25 -4.25 -1.48 8.15
N PHE A 26 -3.30 -2.40 8.25
CA PHE A 26 -2.24 -2.35 9.26
C PHE A 26 -1.38 -1.08 9.07
N GLY A 27 -1.01 -0.77 7.83
CA GLY A 27 -0.27 0.46 7.54
C GLY A 27 -1.04 1.72 7.93
N CYS A 28 -2.34 1.75 7.65
CA CYS A 28 -3.20 2.86 8.05
C CYS A 28 -3.30 2.97 9.57
N ALA A 29 -3.38 1.83 10.26
CA ALA A 29 -3.42 1.80 11.73
C ALA A 29 -2.14 2.39 12.32
N ILE A 30 -0.98 2.02 11.77
CA ILE A 30 0.29 2.59 12.23
C ILE A 30 0.31 4.09 12.00
N TYR A 31 -0.13 4.55 10.82
CA TYR A 31 -0.21 5.97 10.52
C TYR A 31 -1.04 6.71 11.58
N LEU A 32 -2.24 6.19 11.87
CA LEU A 32 -3.11 6.81 12.85
C LEU A 32 -2.51 6.78 14.25
N MET A 33 -1.92 5.67 14.65
CA MET A 33 -1.27 5.57 15.95
C MET A 33 -0.17 6.61 16.11
N GLN A 34 0.67 6.75 15.10
CA GLN A 34 1.79 7.70 15.18
C GLN A 34 1.32 9.15 15.11
N THR A 35 0.30 9.46 14.32
CA THR A 35 -0.21 10.83 14.23
C THR A 35 -0.96 11.24 15.50
N LEU A 36 -1.61 10.30 16.18
CA LEU A 36 -2.32 10.57 17.43
C LEU A 36 -1.41 10.54 18.65
N THR A 37 -0.19 10.01 18.51
CA THR A 37 0.78 9.99 19.59
C THR A 37 1.47 11.35 19.67
N PRO A 38 1.64 11.93 20.88
CA PRO A 38 2.38 13.18 21.02
C PRO A 38 3.79 13.06 20.41
N ALA A 39 4.26 14.12 19.77
CA ALA A 39 5.51 14.10 19.02
C ALA A 39 6.69 13.61 19.85
N ALA A 40 6.74 13.98 21.13
CA ALA A 40 7.82 13.60 22.03
C ALA A 40 7.83 12.12 22.38
N GLU A 41 6.71 11.42 22.18
CA GLU A 41 6.56 10.00 22.52
C GLU A 41 6.62 9.09 21.29
N ARG A 42 6.81 9.67 20.08
CA ARG A 42 6.89 8.88 18.87
C ARG A 42 8.21 8.13 18.79
N GLU A 43 8.18 6.98 18.15
CA GLU A 43 9.40 6.26 17.84
C GLU A 43 10.35 7.16 17.02
N ALA A 44 11.66 6.95 17.19
CA ALA A 44 12.67 7.84 16.62
C ALA A 44 12.52 8.07 15.13
N GLY A 45 12.22 7.02 14.36
CA GLY A 45 12.05 7.14 12.92
C GLY A 45 10.91 8.07 12.54
N TYR A 46 9.79 7.98 13.25
CA TYR A 46 8.63 8.84 12.97
C TYR A 46 8.84 10.24 13.51
N ALA A 47 9.49 10.37 14.66
CA ALA A 47 9.77 11.67 15.25
C ALA A 47 10.68 12.53 14.36
N ALA A 48 11.55 11.89 13.58
CA ALA A 48 12.47 12.59 12.70
C ALA A 48 11.83 12.98 11.34
N MET A 49 10.60 12.56 11.07
CA MET A 49 9.97 12.85 9.78
C MET A 49 9.59 14.32 9.65
N ALA A 50 9.92 14.89 8.49
CA ALA A 50 9.48 16.23 8.14
C ALA A 50 7.99 16.23 7.79
N SER A 51 7.36 17.41 7.80
CA SER A 51 5.92 17.53 7.51
C SER A 51 5.54 16.92 6.17
N TRP A 52 6.34 17.15 5.13
CA TRP A 52 6.03 16.62 3.79
C TRP A 52 6.10 15.09 3.77
N GLN A 53 6.96 14.49 4.59
CA GLN A 53 7.05 13.02 4.69
C GLN A 53 5.78 12.42 5.27
N TRP A 54 5.13 13.10 6.21
CA TRP A 54 3.84 12.67 6.72
C TRP A 54 2.78 12.65 5.62
N GLY A 55 2.83 13.64 4.72
CA GLY A 55 1.93 13.67 3.56
C GLY A 55 2.18 12.49 2.62
N VAL A 56 3.44 12.18 2.35
CA VAL A 56 3.79 11.03 1.50
C VAL A 56 3.37 9.72 2.18
N PHE A 57 3.59 9.60 3.48
CA PHE A 57 3.16 8.43 4.24
C PHE A 57 1.64 8.27 4.16
N ALA A 58 0.89 9.35 4.34
CA ALA A 58 -0.57 9.32 4.21
C ALA A 58 -0.99 8.84 2.82
N ILE A 59 -0.39 9.37 1.78
CA ILE A 59 -0.71 8.96 0.40
C ILE A 59 -0.43 7.47 0.23
N ALA A 60 0.71 7.00 0.71
CA ALA A 60 1.09 5.60 0.56
C ALA A 60 0.09 4.65 1.22
N VAL A 61 -0.28 4.90 2.48
CA VAL A 61 -1.13 3.96 3.21
C VAL A 61 -2.60 4.08 2.82
N TRP A 62 -3.10 5.29 2.60
CA TRP A 62 -4.52 5.47 2.29
C TRP A 62 -4.83 5.07 0.84
N SER A 63 -3.96 5.39 -0.11
CA SER A 63 -4.16 4.92 -1.50
C SER A 63 -4.00 3.40 -1.59
N GLY A 64 -3.11 2.82 -0.78
CA GLY A 64 -3.00 1.37 -0.69
C GLY A 64 -4.27 0.72 -0.18
N LEU A 65 -4.87 1.28 0.87
CA LEU A 65 -6.13 0.79 1.41
C LEU A 65 -7.26 0.92 0.37
N ILE A 66 -7.35 2.06 -0.29
CA ILE A 66 -8.34 2.29 -1.34
C ILE A 66 -8.15 1.26 -2.47
N GLY A 67 -6.89 1.00 -2.85
CA GLY A 67 -6.59 0.00 -3.85
C GLY A 67 -6.99 -1.40 -3.45
N ALA A 68 -6.75 -1.78 -2.19
CA ALA A 68 -7.15 -3.09 -1.69
C ALA A 68 -8.67 -3.23 -1.68
N VAL A 69 -9.39 -2.20 -1.26
CA VAL A 69 -10.85 -2.18 -1.36
C VAL A 69 -11.28 -2.31 -2.82
N GLY A 70 -10.61 -1.62 -3.72
CA GLY A 70 -10.89 -1.71 -5.15
C GLY A 70 -10.74 -3.12 -5.70
N LEU A 71 -9.74 -3.87 -5.22
CA LEU A 71 -9.59 -5.28 -5.61
C LEU A 71 -10.78 -6.11 -5.11
N LEU A 72 -11.24 -5.86 -3.89
CA LEU A 72 -12.37 -6.61 -3.31
C LEU A 72 -13.68 -6.32 -4.03
N VAL A 73 -13.89 -5.07 -4.45
CA VAL A 73 -15.11 -4.71 -5.20
C VAL A 73 -14.90 -4.83 -6.71
N ARG A 74 -13.74 -5.33 -7.12
CA ARG A 74 -13.40 -5.66 -8.50
C ARG A 74 -13.52 -4.47 -9.43
N LYS A 75 -12.87 -3.35 -9.05
CA LYS A 75 -12.87 -2.12 -9.84
C LYS A 75 -11.52 -1.88 -10.49
N ARG A 76 -11.53 -1.39 -11.72
CA ARG A 76 -10.30 -1.15 -12.48
C ARG A 76 -9.45 -0.03 -11.89
N TRP A 77 -10.06 0.93 -11.21
CA TRP A 77 -9.30 2.00 -10.57
C TRP A 77 -8.39 1.51 -9.44
N ALA A 78 -8.59 0.27 -8.96
CA ALA A 78 -7.70 -0.32 -7.97
C ALA A 78 -6.24 -0.30 -8.44
N SER A 79 -6.01 -0.55 -9.71
CA SER A 79 -4.66 -0.53 -10.31
C SER A 79 -4.00 0.84 -10.11
N LEU A 80 -4.72 1.92 -10.40
CA LEU A 80 -4.17 3.27 -10.22
C LEU A 80 -3.87 3.56 -8.76
N ALA A 81 -4.80 3.23 -7.87
CA ALA A 81 -4.61 3.47 -6.45
C ALA A 81 -3.38 2.73 -5.91
N LEU A 82 -3.18 1.49 -6.32
CA LEU A 82 -2.03 0.70 -5.89
C LEU A 82 -0.72 1.24 -6.46
N VAL A 83 -0.72 1.73 -7.70
CA VAL A 83 0.46 2.37 -8.28
C VAL A 83 0.81 3.64 -7.50
N VAL A 84 -0.17 4.46 -7.17
CA VAL A 84 0.06 5.67 -6.37
C VAL A 84 0.68 5.30 -5.02
N SER A 85 0.16 4.28 -4.37
CA SER A 85 0.69 3.79 -3.10
C SER A 85 2.14 3.34 -3.23
N LEU A 86 2.44 2.56 -4.26
CA LEU A 86 3.79 2.04 -4.49
C LEU A 86 4.78 3.18 -4.76
N VAL A 87 4.41 4.13 -5.60
CA VAL A 87 5.27 5.27 -5.93
C VAL A 87 5.55 6.11 -4.67
N ALA A 88 4.52 6.35 -3.86
CA ALA A 88 4.69 7.11 -2.63
C ALA A 88 5.61 6.39 -1.65
N ALA A 89 5.43 5.08 -1.47
CA ALA A 89 6.28 4.29 -0.58
C ALA A 89 7.72 4.24 -1.08
N ALA A 90 7.91 4.06 -2.39
CA ALA A 90 9.24 4.02 -2.99
C ALA A 90 9.94 5.37 -2.83
N PHE A 91 9.23 6.46 -3.02
CA PHE A 91 9.78 7.80 -2.81
C PHE A 91 10.21 7.98 -1.35
N GLN A 92 9.35 7.61 -0.41
CA GLN A 92 9.61 7.77 1.01
C GLN A 92 10.88 7.03 1.44
N TYR A 93 10.93 5.73 1.16
CA TYR A 93 12.07 4.92 1.54
C TYR A 93 13.30 5.23 0.73
N GLY A 94 13.13 5.56 -0.55
CA GLY A 94 14.24 5.98 -1.40
C GLY A 94 14.90 7.26 -0.91
N TYR A 95 14.10 8.22 -0.49
CA TYR A 95 14.60 9.45 0.08
C TYR A 95 15.37 9.18 1.38
N GLU A 96 14.81 8.36 2.27
CA GLU A 96 15.46 8.03 3.53
C GLU A 96 16.79 7.30 3.30
N ALA A 97 16.81 6.37 2.35
CA ALA A 97 18.04 5.65 2.01
C ALA A 97 19.08 6.58 1.42
N ALA A 98 18.67 7.46 0.50
CA ALA A 98 19.59 8.40 -0.17
C ALA A 98 20.18 9.41 0.80
N THR A 99 19.43 9.80 1.83
CA THR A 99 19.90 10.77 2.84
C THR A 99 20.59 10.11 4.03
N GLY A 100 20.75 8.79 4.00
CA GLY A 100 21.38 8.05 5.09
C GLY A 100 20.55 7.94 6.36
N ARG A 101 19.24 8.17 6.26
CA ARG A 101 18.34 8.16 7.41
C ARG A 101 17.61 6.85 7.60
N LEU A 102 17.77 5.91 6.68
CA LEU A 102 17.10 4.61 6.77
C LEU A 102 17.91 3.69 7.70
N PRO A 103 17.38 3.38 8.91
CA PRO A 103 18.10 2.50 9.82
C PRO A 103 18.21 1.08 9.25
N ALA A 104 19.32 0.40 9.57
CA ALA A 104 19.55 -0.95 9.08
C ALA A 104 18.47 -1.94 9.57
N ASP A 105 17.94 -1.73 10.77
CA ASP A 105 16.90 -2.60 11.32
C ASP A 105 15.53 -2.37 10.67
N VAL A 106 15.32 -1.23 10.00
CA VAL A 106 14.08 -0.93 9.28
C VAL A 106 14.17 -1.41 7.83
N MET A 107 15.37 -1.62 7.31
CA MET A 107 15.58 -1.99 5.91
C MET A 107 14.76 -3.23 5.49
N PRO A 108 14.70 -4.33 6.26
CA PRO A 108 13.90 -5.48 5.85
C PRO A 108 12.42 -5.16 5.69
N MET A 109 11.85 -4.34 6.57
CA MET A 109 10.46 -3.94 6.47
C MET A 109 10.23 -3.06 5.25
N ALA A 110 11.15 -2.12 4.98
CA ALA A 110 11.06 -1.25 3.81
C ALA A 110 11.06 -2.08 2.52
N VAL A 111 11.96 -3.04 2.42
CA VAL A 111 12.03 -3.95 1.27
C VAL A 111 10.73 -4.74 1.14
N THR A 112 10.21 -5.25 2.25
CA THR A 112 8.95 -6.01 2.26
C THR A 112 7.80 -5.16 1.74
N ILE A 113 7.70 -3.91 2.19
CA ILE A 113 6.64 -3.00 1.77
C ILE A 113 6.71 -2.76 0.25
N ILE A 114 7.90 -2.53 -0.28
CA ILE A 114 8.08 -2.31 -1.71
C ILE A 114 7.74 -3.58 -2.50
N VAL A 115 8.21 -4.74 -2.05
CA VAL A 115 7.93 -6.01 -2.73
C VAL A 115 6.43 -6.30 -2.73
N VAL A 116 5.76 -6.14 -1.60
CA VAL A 116 4.32 -6.35 -1.53
C VAL A 116 3.60 -5.35 -2.46
N GLY A 117 4.04 -4.10 -2.48
CA GLY A 117 3.48 -3.10 -3.37
C GLY A 117 3.59 -3.49 -4.84
N VAL A 118 4.76 -3.98 -5.26
CA VAL A 118 4.98 -4.45 -6.63
C VAL A 118 4.07 -5.63 -6.95
N LEU A 119 3.95 -6.57 -6.02
CA LEU A 119 3.10 -7.75 -6.22
C LEU A 119 1.63 -7.36 -6.34
N LEU A 120 1.17 -6.41 -5.54
CA LEU A 120 -0.22 -5.95 -5.61
C LEU A 120 -0.50 -5.20 -6.91
N VAL A 121 0.42 -4.38 -7.38
CA VAL A 121 0.28 -3.71 -8.68
C VAL A 121 0.24 -4.75 -9.80
N ALA A 122 1.12 -5.74 -9.74
CA ALA A 122 1.13 -6.83 -10.72
C ALA A 122 -0.20 -7.59 -10.72
N LEU A 123 -0.72 -7.91 -9.53
CA LEU A 123 -2.00 -8.58 -9.40
C LEU A 123 -3.12 -7.75 -10.02
N ALA A 124 -3.16 -6.46 -9.71
CA ALA A 124 -4.20 -5.58 -10.24
C ALA A 124 -4.13 -5.50 -11.78
N ASN A 125 -2.93 -5.44 -12.33
CA ASN A 125 -2.75 -5.41 -13.78
C ASN A 125 -3.16 -6.72 -14.43
N ILE A 126 -2.81 -7.84 -13.83
CA ILE A 126 -3.23 -9.16 -14.33
C ILE A 126 -4.75 -9.27 -14.27
N ALA A 127 -5.35 -8.89 -13.15
CA ALA A 127 -6.79 -8.96 -12.96
C ALA A 127 -7.53 -8.09 -13.98
N ARG A 128 -6.98 -6.89 -14.25
CA ARG A 128 -7.57 -6.00 -15.25
C ARG A 128 -7.50 -6.61 -16.64
N ARG A 129 -6.34 -7.18 -17.01
CA ARG A 129 -6.17 -7.78 -18.34
C ARG A 129 -7.01 -9.03 -18.52
N ARG A 130 -7.28 -9.77 -17.46
CA ARG A 130 -8.07 -10.99 -17.51
C ARG A 130 -9.58 -10.73 -17.41
N GLY A 131 -9.98 -9.46 -17.32
CA GLY A 131 -11.38 -9.11 -17.23
C GLY A 131 -12.01 -9.36 -15.85
N TRP A 132 -11.20 -9.48 -14.82
CA TRP A 132 -11.69 -9.69 -13.45
C TRP A 132 -12.16 -8.38 -12.81
N LEU A 133 -11.71 -7.25 -13.33
CA LEU A 133 -12.04 -5.91 -12.82
C LEU A 133 -12.90 -5.17 -13.84
N THR A 134 -13.84 -4.39 -13.35
CA THR A 134 -14.73 -3.60 -14.22
C THR A 134 -14.43 -2.11 -14.16
#